data_27d0c74eb0e29c717c5f0dbdb26a5016
#
_entry.id   27d0c74eb0e29c717c5f0dbdb26a5016
#
_cell.length_a   1.000
_cell.length_b   1.000
_cell.length_c   1.000
_cell.angle_alpha   90.00
_cell.angle_beta   90.00
_cell.angle_gamma   90.00
#
_symmetry.space_group_name_H-M   'P 1'
#
loop_
_entity.id
_entity.type
_entity.pdbx_description
1 polymer ?
#
loop_
_entity_poly.entity_id
_entity_poly.type
_entity_poly.pdbx_seq_one_letter_code
_entity_poly.pdbx_strand_id
1 'polypeptide(L)'
;MRYEKKMNYIFNKITDLPDKLQNELLIDALFYRIHTSIEAAMDIVAMLCKDFGLTVEDDYSNIDCLEKQNILSEDLAEELKRLNGLRNAIVHRYNRLDTTRIVNSVPEIKRILLEFVEVTEDLLRKIFEGD
;
A
#
# COMPACT_ATOMS: atom_id res chain seq x y z
N MET A 1 -11.00 15.55 -0.92
CA MET A 1 -10.39 14.87 -2.07
C MET A 1 -10.31 13.38 -1.85
N ARG A 2 -10.55 12.61 -2.90
CA ARG A 2 -10.51 11.13 -2.78
C ARG A 2 -9.13 10.60 -2.40
N TYR A 3 -8.04 11.21 -2.89
CA TYR A 3 -6.68 10.83 -2.50
C TYR A 3 -6.45 11.04 -1.00
N GLU A 4 -6.89 12.17 -0.46
CA GLU A 4 -6.75 12.47 0.95
C GLU A 4 -7.40 11.42 1.84
N LYS A 5 -8.61 10.95 1.45
CA LYS A 5 -9.29 9.90 2.21
C LYS A 5 -8.47 8.63 2.26
N LYS A 6 -7.90 8.21 1.12
CA LYS A 6 -7.09 7.00 1.05
C LYS A 6 -5.79 7.13 1.82
N MET A 7 -5.11 8.27 1.71
CA MET A 7 -3.87 8.53 2.43
C MET A 7 -4.11 8.60 3.94
N ASN A 8 -5.18 9.26 4.36
CA ASN A 8 -5.54 9.35 5.78
C ASN A 8 -5.89 7.97 6.33
N TYR A 9 -6.58 7.15 5.55
CA TYR A 9 -6.91 5.79 5.95
C TYR A 9 -5.63 4.99 6.22
N ILE A 10 -4.67 5.03 5.28
CA ILE A 10 -3.39 4.35 5.44
C ILE A 10 -2.69 4.84 6.71
N PHE A 11 -2.53 6.15 6.85
CA PHE A 11 -1.84 6.75 8.00
C PHE A 11 -2.47 6.31 9.31
N ASN A 12 -3.80 6.42 9.43
CA ASN A 12 -4.50 6.07 10.67
C ASN A 12 -4.41 4.58 11.01
N LYS A 13 -4.40 3.71 10.00
CA LYS A 13 -4.36 2.26 10.24
C LYS A 13 -2.97 1.75 10.57
N ILE A 14 -1.93 2.29 9.95
CA ILE A 14 -0.57 1.78 10.15
C ILE A 14 0.17 2.40 11.32
N THR A 15 -0.19 3.63 11.73
CA THR A 15 0.48 4.25 12.88
C THR A 15 0.22 3.51 14.19
N ASP A 16 -0.94 2.85 14.30
CA ASP A 16 -1.32 2.12 15.50
C ASP A 16 -1.05 0.62 15.41
N LEU A 17 -0.30 0.16 14.40
CA LEU A 17 0.01 -1.27 14.29
C LEU A 17 0.92 -1.72 15.41
N PRO A 18 0.55 -2.80 16.14
CA PRO A 18 1.40 -3.34 17.19
C PRO A 18 2.59 -4.08 16.60
N ASP A 19 3.73 -3.99 17.30
CA ASP A 19 4.95 -4.70 16.88
C ASP A 19 5.02 -6.13 17.44
N LYS A 20 4.15 -6.47 18.40
CA LYS A 20 4.13 -7.77 19.04
C LYS A 20 2.73 -8.33 19.13
N LEU A 21 2.63 -9.65 18.96
CA LEU A 21 1.37 -10.37 19.12
C LEU A 21 1.11 -10.62 20.58
N GLN A 22 -0.11 -10.35 21.05
CA GLN A 22 -0.53 -10.61 22.41
C GLN A 22 -1.65 -11.65 22.48
N ASN A 23 -2.51 -11.74 21.44
CA ASN A 23 -3.57 -12.74 21.34
C ASN A 23 -4.13 -12.80 19.92
N GLU A 24 -5.00 -13.77 19.66
CA GLU A 24 -5.59 -13.98 18.33
C GLU A 24 -6.41 -12.79 17.84
N LEU A 25 -7.11 -12.11 18.73
CA LEU A 25 -7.91 -10.95 18.33
C LEU A 25 -7.01 -9.85 17.80
N LEU A 26 -5.86 -9.64 18.44
CA LEU A 26 -4.90 -8.64 17.97
C LEU A 26 -4.27 -9.07 16.66
N ILE A 27 -4.02 -10.37 16.45
CA ILE A 27 -3.52 -10.89 15.18
C ILE A 27 -4.52 -10.61 14.07
N ASP A 28 -5.79 -10.92 14.29
CA ASP A 28 -6.84 -10.69 13.32
C ASP A 28 -6.98 -9.21 12.99
N ALA A 29 -6.93 -8.36 14.01
CA ALA A 29 -6.99 -6.92 13.82
C ALA A 29 -5.77 -6.42 13.02
N LEU A 30 -4.58 -6.93 13.32
CA LEU A 30 -3.35 -6.57 12.61
C LEU A 30 -3.47 -6.95 11.13
N PHE A 31 -3.86 -8.17 10.84
CA PHE A 31 -4.00 -8.64 9.45
C PHE A 31 -5.03 -7.83 8.68
N TYR A 32 -6.16 -7.53 9.32
CA TYR A 32 -7.19 -6.70 8.69
C TYR A 32 -6.64 -5.32 8.34
N ARG A 33 -5.94 -4.68 9.28
CA ARG A 33 -5.37 -3.34 9.05
C ARG A 33 -4.30 -3.34 7.95
N ILE A 34 -3.45 -4.36 7.93
CA ILE A 34 -2.44 -4.51 6.87
C ILE A 34 -3.13 -4.67 5.52
N HIS A 35 -4.07 -5.60 5.42
CA HIS A 35 -4.79 -5.90 4.20
C HIS A 35 -5.51 -4.66 3.65
N THR A 36 -6.29 -3.98 4.47
CA THR A 36 -7.06 -2.82 4.02
C THR A 36 -6.18 -1.62 3.69
N SER A 37 -5.05 -1.46 4.38
CA SER A 37 -4.11 -0.38 4.08
C SER A 37 -3.42 -0.59 2.73
N ILE A 38 -3.03 -1.83 2.42
CA ILE A 38 -2.44 -2.15 1.12
C ILE A 38 -3.49 -1.98 0.03
N GLU A 39 -4.72 -2.39 0.29
CA GLU A 39 -5.82 -2.21 -0.66
C GLU A 39 -6.04 -0.73 -0.99
N ALA A 40 -5.99 0.14 0.02
CA ALA A 40 -6.08 1.58 -0.19
C ALA A 40 -4.90 2.10 -1.02
N ALA A 41 -3.69 1.55 -0.82
CA ALA A 41 -2.52 1.91 -1.62
C ALA A 41 -2.72 1.49 -3.09
N MET A 42 -3.27 0.30 -3.33
CA MET A 42 -3.55 -0.16 -4.69
C MET A 42 -4.61 0.70 -5.37
N ASP A 43 -5.60 1.18 -4.61
CA ASP A 43 -6.59 2.12 -5.13
C ASP A 43 -5.91 3.43 -5.57
N ILE A 44 -4.96 3.93 -4.79
CA ILE A 44 -4.20 5.12 -5.15
C ILE A 44 -3.40 4.88 -6.44
N VAL A 45 -2.75 3.72 -6.56
CA VAL A 45 -2.02 3.36 -7.78
C VAL A 45 -2.94 3.43 -9.00
N ALA A 46 -4.13 2.86 -8.91
CA ALA A 46 -5.11 2.90 -10.01
C ALA A 46 -5.54 4.34 -10.32
N MET A 47 -5.76 5.14 -9.28
CA MET A 47 -6.13 6.56 -9.44
C MET A 47 -5.03 7.35 -10.13
N LEU A 48 -3.77 7.10 -9.77
CA LEU A 48 -2.63 7.75 -10.42
C LEU A 48 -2.54 7.36 -11.89
N CYS A 49 -2.73 6.08 -12.21
CA CYS A 49 -2.77 5.66 -13.61
C CYS A 49 -3.80 6.45 -14.39
N LYS A 50 -5.01 6.57 -13.86
CA LYS A 50 -6.09 7.29 -14.51
C LYS A 50 -5.74 8.78 -14.69
N ASP A 51 -5.23 9.41 -13.64
CA ASP A 51 -4.93 10.84 -13.67
C ASP A 51 -3.74 11.18 -14.57
N PHE A 52 -2.83 10.22 -14.80
CA PHE A 52 -1.74 10.38 -15.78
C PHE A 52 -2.13 9.93 -17.18
N GLY A 53 -3.40 9.60 -17.41
CA GLY A 53 -3.87 9.21 -18.74
C GLY A 53 -3.47 7.82 -19.17
N LEU A 54 -3.16 6.95 -18.21
CA LEU A 54 -2.75 5.57 -18.49
C LEU A 54 -3.94 4.62 -18.37
N THR A 55 -3.84 3.47 -19.03
CA THR A 55 -4.87 2.44 -18.94
C THR A 55 -4.83 1.79 -17.56
N VAL A 56 -5.98 1.68 -16.91
CA VAL A 56 -6.11 1.01 -15.62
C VAL A 56 -6.41 -0.47 -15.85
N GLU A 57 -5.59 -1.33 -15.26
CA GLU A 57 -5.72 -2.78 -15.37
C GLU A 57 -5.71 -3.40 -13.96
N ASP A 58 -5.00 -4.53 -13.77
CA ASP A 58 -4.85 -5.11 -12.43
C ASP A 58 -3.76 -4.39 -11.64
N ASP A 59 -3.66 -4.70 -10.35
CA ASP A 59 -2.74 -4.01 -9.45
C ASP A 59 -1.29 -4.09 -9.90
N TYR A 60 -0.82 -5.27 -10.28
CA TYR A 60 0.58 -5.44 -10.72
C TYR A 60 0.85 -4.68 -12.01
N SER A 61 -0.06 -4.75 -12.96
CA SER A 61 0.08 -4.04 -14.23
C SER A 61 0.06 -2.52 -14.03
N ASN A 62 -0.77 -2.04 -13.13
CA ASN A 62 -0.84 -0.61 -12.80
C ASN A 62 0.49 -0.12 -12.21
N ILE A 63 1.07 -0.88 -11.28
CA ILE A 63 2.37 -0.55 -10.69
C ILE A 63 3.44 -0.51 -11.78
N ASP A 64 3.48 -1.53 -12.64
CA ASP A 64 4.45 -1.60 -13.74
C ASP A 64 4.32 -0.41 -14.68
N CYS A 65 3.10 0.00 -14.96
CA CYS A 65 2.84 1.12 -15.85
C CYS A 65 3.40 2.42 -15.27
N LEU A 66 3.18 2.67 -13.98
CA LEU A 66 3.71 3.85 -13.31
C LEU A 66 5.24 3.83 -13.26
N GLU A 67 5.83 2.66 -13.08
CA GLU A 67 7.29 2.53 -13.09
C GLU A 67 7.86 2.84 -14.48
N LYS A 68 7.27 2.28 -15.54
CA LYS A 68 7.72 2.49 -16.92
C LYS A 68 7.64 3.94 -17.34
N GLN A 69 6.68 4.68 -16.79
CA GLN A 69 6.52 6.10 -17.07
C GLN A 69 7.38 6.98 -16.15
N ASN A 70 8.23 6.38 -15.33
CA ASN A 70 9.08 7.07 -14.36
C ASN A 70 8.31 7.89 -13.33
N ILE A 71 7.05 7.51 -13.06
CA ILE A 71 6.22 8.13 -12.03
C ILE A 71 6.57 7.53 -10.67
N LEU A 72 6.82 6.23 -10.62
CA LEU A 72 7.34 5.54 -9.44
C LEU A 72 8.75 5.05 -9.72
N SER A 73 9.60 5.08 -8.68
CA SER A 73 10.94 4.50 -8.76
C SER A 73 10.84 2.97 -8.87
N GLU A 74 11.88 2.36 -9.42
CA GLU A 74 11.96 0.91 -9.51
C GLU A 74 11.88 0.26 -8.13
N ASP A 75 12.59 0.81 -7.15
CA ASP A 75 12.61 0.26 -5.80
C ASP A 75 11.24 0.30 -5.15
N LEU A 76 10.55 1.44 -5.22
CA LEU A 76 9.22 1.56 -4.63
C LEU A 76 8.20 0.68 -5.36
N ALA A 77 8.29 0.58 -6.68
CA ALA A 77 7.42 -0.29 -7.45
C ALA A 77 7.58 -1.76 -7.01
N GLU A 78 8.81 -2.23 -6.85
CA GLU A 78 9.07 -3.59 -6.38
C GLU A 78 8.53 -3.81 -4.97
N GLU A 79 8.71 -2.83 -4.09
CA GLU A 79 8.18 -2.90 -2.73
C GLU A 79 6.66 -2.95 -2.71
N LEU A 80 5.99 -2.16 -3.53
CA LEU A 80 4.52 -2.17 -3.63
C LEU A 80 4.02 -3.52 -4.18
N LYS A 81 4.73 -4.11 -5.12
CA LYS A 81 4.36 -5.44 -5.63
C LYS A 81 4.45 -6.49 -4.53
N ARG A 82 5.49 -6.43 -3.69
CA ARG A 82 5.62 -7.35 -2.57
C ARG A 82 4.48 -7.17 -1.56
N LEU A 83 4.11 -5.91 -1.27
CA LEU A 83 2.98 -5.63 -0.39
C LEU A 83 1.68 -6.19 -0.97
N ASN A 84 1.47 -6.02 -2.27
CA ASN A 84 0.27 -6.56 -2.90
C ASN A 84 0.24 -8.09 -2.84
N GLY A 85 1.38 -8.74 -2.98
CA GLY A 85 1.51 -10.19 -2.78
C GLY A 85 1.14 -10.60 -1.35
N LEU A 86 1.61 -9.84 -0.37
CA LEU A 86 1.25 -10.08 1.04
C LEU A 86 -0.25 -9.90 1.26
N ARG A 87 -0.84 -8.85 0.72
CA ARG A 87 -2.28 -8.60 0.82
C ARG A 87 -3.07 -9.77 0.22
N ASN A 88 -2.66 -10.26 -0.94
CA ASN A 88 -3.32 -11.41 -1.57
C ASN A 88 -3.18 -12.67 -0.71
N ALA A 89 -2.02 -12.88 -0.11
CA ALA A 89 -1.81 -14.01 0.79
C ALA A 89 -2.72 -13.93 2.03
N ILE A 90 -2.85 -12.74 2.61
CA ILE A 90 -3.73 -12.53 3.77
C ILE A 90 -5.18 -12.83 3.40
N VAL A 91 -5.63 -12.35 2.23
CA VAL A 91 -7.03 -12.53 1.81
C VAL A 91 -7.34 -13.99 1.44
N HIS A 92 -6.43 -14.64 0.71
CA HIS A 92 -6.71 -15.95 0.12
C HIS A 92 -6.16 -17.13 0.91
N ARG A 93 -5.22 -16.91 1.83
CA ARG A 93 -4.54 -17.99 2.55
C ARG A 93 -4.49 -17.76 4.05
N TYR A 94 -5.48 -17.07 4.60
CA TYR A 94 -5.49 -16.65 6.00
C TYR A 94 -5.08 -17.77 6.97
N ASN A 95 -5.59 -18.98 6.78
CA ASN A 95 -5.34 -20.12 7.68
C ASN A 95 -3.92 -20.71 7.52
N ARG A 96 -3.15 -20.28 6.54
CA ARG A 96 -1.83 -20.84 6.22
C ARG A 96 -0.71 -19.79 6.30
N LEU A 97 -0.99 -18.66 6.91
CA LEU A 97 -0.01 -17.59 7.00
C LEU A 97 1.00 -17.86 8.09
N ASP A 98 2.25 -17.53 7.82
CA ASP A 98 3.28 -17.49 8.84
C ASP A 98 3.13 -16.19 9.62
N THR A 99 2.37 -16.27 10.70
CA THR A 99 2.03 -15.11 11.52
C THR A 99 3.25 -14.39 12.06
N THR A 100 4.25 -15.14 12.56
CA THR A 100 5.47 -14.57 13.11
C THR A 100 6.23 -13.77 12.06
N ARG A 101 6.32 -14.30 10.85
CA ARG A 101 7.03 -13.63 9.76
C ARG A 101 6.34 -12.31 9.38
N ILE A 102 5.00 -12.32 9.34
CA ILE A 102 4.24 -11.12 9.01
C ILE A 102 4.40 -10.07 10.09
N VAL A 103 4.31 -10.46 11.36
CA VAL A 103 4.51 -9.53 12.48
C VAL A 103 5.89 -8.92 12.43
N ASN A 104 6.91 -9.71 12.15
CA ASN A 104 8.28 -9.21 12.04
C ASN A 104 8.46 -8.25 10.86
N SER A 105 7.58 -8.30 9.88
CA SER A 105 7.61 -7.40 8.72
C SER A 105 6.87 -6.09 8.93
N VAL A 106 6.15 -5.92 10.05
CA VAL A 106 5.36 -4.71 10.29
C VAL A 106 6.15 -3.40 10.15
N PRO A 107 7.38 -3.27 10.72
CA PRO A 107 8.13 -2.03 10.55
C PRO A 107 8.41 -1.70 9.08
N GLU A 108 8.74 -2.70 8.27
CA GLU A 108 8.98 -2.50 6.85
C GLU A 108 7.71 -2.14 6.09
N ILE A 109 6.60 -2.80 6.42
CA ILE A 109 5.30 -2.49 5.81
C ILE A 109 4.93 -1.03 6.08
N LYS A 110 5.10 -0.58 7.32
CA LYS A 110 4.85 0.82 7.69
C LYS A 110 5.72 1.77 6.88
N ARG A 111 7.01 1.47 6.79
CA ARG A 111 7.96 2.31 6.05
C ARG A 111 7.54 2.46 4.59
N ILE A 112 7.24 1.35 3.93
CA ILE A 112 6.86 1.36 2.51
C ILE A 112 5.59 2.17 2.29
N LEU A 113 4.57 1.95 3.10
CA LEU A 113 3.29 2.65 2.96
C LEU A 113 3.43 4.14 3.22
N LEU A 114 4.21 4.52 4.25
CA LEU A 114 4.46 5.94 4.53
C LEU A 114 5.24 6.61 3.40
N GLU A 115 6.25 5.93 2.87
CA GLU A 115 7.01 6.43 1.73
C GLU A 115 6.10 6.63 0.51
N PHE A 116 5.22 5.66 0.25
CA PHE A 116 4.29 5.75 -0.87
C PHE A 116 3.32 6.93 -0.70
N VAL A 117 2.81 7.15 0.51
CA VAL A 117 1.94 8.31 0.79
C VAL A 117 2.70 9.61 0.50
N GLU A 118 3.94 9.71 0.96
CA GLU A 118 4.78 10.90 0.73
C GLU A 118 5.02 11.14 -0.76
N VAL A 119 5.36 10.09 -1.50
CA VAL A 119 5.55 10.17 -2.96
C VAL A 119 4.25 10.59 -3.63
N THR A 120 3.12 10.04 -3.21
CA THR A 120 1.80 10.41 -3.75
C THR A 120 1.52 11.90 -3.52
N GLU A 121 1.78 12.40 -2.32
CA GLU A 121 1.57 13.82 -2.01
C GLU A 121 2.41 14.71 -2.93
N ASP A 122 3.68 14.34 -3.16
CA ASP A 122 4.55 15.08 -4.07
C ASP A 122 4.03 15.06 -5.51
N LEU A 123 3.54 13.91 -5.98
CA LEU A 123 2.96 13.79 -7.31
C LEU A 123 1.70 14.64 -7.47
N LEU A 124 0.85 14.65 -6.45
CA LEU A 124 -0.37 15.45 -6.48
C LEU A 124 -0.07 16.95 -6.52
N ARG A 125 0.95 17.40 -5.83
CA ARG A 125 1.36 18.79 -5.91
C ARG A 125 1.75 19.18 -7.34
N LYS A 126 2.47 18.30 -8.02
CA LYS A 126 2.87 18.54 -9.41
C LYS A 126 1.69 18.55 -10.37
N ILE A 127 0.72 17.64 -10.16
CA ILE A 127 -0.45 17.50 -11.03
C ILE A 127 -1.43 18.65 -10.85
N PHE A 128 -1.78 18.97 -9.61
CA PHE A 128 -2.89 19.87 -9.30
C PHE A 128 -2.48 21.29 -8.93
N GLU A 129 -1.20 21.53 -8.63
CA GLU A 129 -0.72 22.86 -8.28
C GLU A 129 0.08 23.53 -9.40
N GLY A 130 0.23 22.85 -10.52
CA GLY A 130 0.76 23.46 -11.75
C GLY A 130 2.24 23.78 -11.74
N ASP A 131 3.05 23.00 -11.11
CA ASP A 131 4.51 23.21 -11.12
C ASP A 131 5.12 22.95 -12.49
#